data_079ca9e8fae36c814dfbeb569675b401
#
_entry.id   079ca9e8fae36c814dfbeb569675b401
#
_cell.length_a   1.000
_cell.length_b   1.000
_cell.length_c   1.000
_cell.angle_alpha   90.00
_cell.angle_beta   90.00
_cell.angle_gamma   90.00
#
_symmetry.space_group_name_H-M   'P 1'
#
loop_
_entity.id
_entity.type
_entity.pdbx_description
1 polymer ?
#
loop_
_entity_poly.entity_id
_entity_poly.type
_entity_poly.pdbx_seq_one_letter_code
_entity_poly.pdbx_strand_id
1 'polypeptide(L)'
;MESERPPSPQRQPPTSGFEVLDDAYLLEEKTFSWYSPDDFYPVQIGELFRSKYQVLGKLGFGSVSTAWLCRDLVLIRGHEYVTLKVFVSGHRQAENEEKVYHHLSTIKTDHPGAKGIRSLRDSFQLPGKRGLHECLIHDALGLTLADIREMSEGGKVNTYLLKPFTKYLLMSLDFLHSEARVVHTDIQEGNIMLAINDDTIFKTFEQEEMDEPSLRKVDGDRIIYASRALEIPDDAPNAGPLRLRRRAVRS
;
A
#
# COMPACT_ATOMS: atom_id res chain seq x y z
N MET A 1 2.69 9.27 -33.24
CA MET A 1 3.92 9.20 -32.42
C MET A 1 3.61 9.99 -31.17
N GLU A 2 3.24 9.30 -30.06
CA GLU A 2 3.11 9.95 -28.77
C GLU A 2 4.54 10.27 -28.29
N SER A 3 4.81 11.54 -28.00
CA SER A 3 6.09 11.95 -27.43
C SER A 3 6.22 11.28 -26.05
N GLU A 4 7.15 10.37 -25.90
CA GLU A 4 7.50 9.82 -24.59
C GLU A 4 7.92 10.97 -23.69
N ARG A 5 7.15 11.19 -22.64
CA ARG A 5 7.52 12.15 -21.60
C ARG A 5 8.78 11.62 -20.91
N PRO A 6 9.80 12.45 -20.72
CA PRO A 6 10.98 11.99 -19.99
C PRO A 6 10.57 11.53 -18.58
N PRO A 7 11.26 10.52 -18.01
CA PRO A 7 11.00 10.06 -16.65
C PRO A 7 11.03 11.22 -15.66
N SER A 8 10.14 11.20 -14.67
CA SER A 8 10.15 12.18 -13.59
C SER A 8 11.48 12.11 -12.84
N PRO A 9 12.08 13.25 -12.44
CA PRO A 9 13.35 13.24 -11.73
C PRO A 9 13.20 12.56 -10.37
N GLN A 10 14.23 11.79 -9.99
CA GLN A 10 14.31 11.22 -8.64
C GLN A 10 14.44 12.33 -7.60
N ARG A 11 13.78 12.16 -6.46
CA ARG A 11 13.98 13.01 -5.29
C ARG A 11 15.05 12.41 -4.39
N GLN A 12 15.85 13.28 -3.79
CA GLN A 12 16.84 12.88 -2.78
C GLN A 12 16.19 12.97 -1.41
N PRO A 13 16.05 11.86 -0.68
CA PRO A 13 15.48 11.89 0.67
C PRO A 13 16.42 12.63 1.63
N PRO A 14 15.90 13.24 2.71
CA PRO A 14 16.73 13.87 3.73
C PRO A 14 17.67 12.85 4.38
N THR A 15 18.92 13.26 4.57
CA THR A 15 19.97 12.46 5.25
C THR A 15 20.09 12.78 6.74
N SER A 16 19.35 13.80 7.22
CA SER A 16 19.32 14.28 8.60
C SER A 16 17.91 14.82 8.93
N GLY A 17 17.70 15.24 10.18
CA GLY A 17 16.42 15.80 10.61
C GLY A 17 15.43 14.77 11.12
N PHE A 18 15.79 13.48 11.16
CA PHE A 18 14.98 12.40 11.71
C PHE A 18 15.46 11.98 13.09
N GLU A 19 14.53 11.51 13.92
CA GLU A 19 14.85 10.89 15.20
C GLU A 19 15.25 9.43 15.01
N VAL A 20 16.32 9.00 15.69
CA VAL A 20 16.75 7.60 15.75
C VAL A 20 16.40 7.06 17.12
N LEU A 21 15.54 6.04 17.14
CA LEU A 21 15.08 5.42 18.38
C LEU A 21 16.14 4.49 18.98
N ASP A 22 16.17 4.47 20.30
CA ASP A 22 17.02 3.56 21.09
C ASP A 22 16.69 2.09 20.84
N ASP A 23 17.64 1.20 21.10
CA ASP A 23 17.49 -0.25 20.95
C ASP A 23 16.41 -0.87 21.83
N ALA A 24 16.07 -0.24 22.95
CA ALA A 24 15.01 -0.70 23.85
C ALA A 24 13.59 -0.56 23.24
N TYR A 25 13.39 0.34 22.27
CA TYR A 25 12.07 0.52 21.67
C TYR A 25 11.77 -0.59 20.65
N LEU A 26 10.58 -1.19 20.77
CA LEU A 26 10.03 -2.08 19.77
C LEU A 26 9.24 -1.23 18.76
N LEU A 27 9.77 -1.08 17.55
CA LEU A 27 9.15 -0.29 16.48
C LEU A 27 8.56 -1.21 15.42
N GLU A 28 7.30 -0.95 15.02
CA GLU A 28 6.64 -1.56 13.87
C GLU A 28 6.67 -3.10 13.89
N GLU A 29 7.15 -3.73 12.83
CA GLU A 29 7.25 -5.19 12.71
C GLU A 29 8.10 -5.84 13.81
N LYS A 30 9.00 -5.10 14.46
CA LYS A 30 9.78 -5.60 15.60
C LYS A 30 8.93 -5.89 16.84
N THR A 31 7.68 -5.41 16.87
CA THR A 31 6.72 -5.74 17.95
C THR A 31 6.19 -7.18 17.87
N PHE A 32 6.34 -7.85 16.73
CA PHE A 32 5.95 -9.25 16.61
C PHE A 32 6.91 -10.16 17.37
N SER A 33 6.40 -11.07 18.19
CA SER A 33 7.22 -12.02 18.97
C SER A 33 8.07 -12.98 18.13
N TRP A 34 7.69 -13.17 16.86
CA TRP A 34 8.39 -14.04 15.90
C TRP A 34 9.25 -13.25 14.92
N TYR A 35 9.37 -11.93 15.09
CA TYR A 35 10.17 -11.09 14.21
C TYR A 35 11.61 -11.58 14.11
N SER A 36 12.11 -11.60 12.87
CA SER A 36 13.52 -11.81 12.56
C SER A 36 13.93 -10.81 11.48
N PRO A 37 14.98 -10.01 11.68
CA PRO A 37 15.39 -9.01 10.71
C PRO A 37 15.73 -9.59 9.33
N ASP A 38 16.22 -10.83 9.28
CA ASP A 38 16.59 -11.51 8.03
C ASP A 38 15.39 -11.98 7.20
N ASP A 39 14.18 -12.02 7.79
CA ASP A 39 12.96 -12.41 7.09
C ASP A 39 12.34 -11.23 6.33
N PHE A 40 12.71 -9.99 6.67
CA PHE A 40 12.21 -8.79 6.03
C PHE A 40 13.26 -8.20 5.08
N TYR A 41 12.83 -7.74 3.91
CA TYR A 41 13.70 -6.99 3.01
C TYR A 41 13.99 -5.60 3.61
N PRO A 42 15.27 -5.15 3.62
CA PRO A 42 15.65 -3.86 4.22
C PRO A 42 15.40 -2.68 3.26
N VAL A 43 14.14 -2.43 2.94
CA VAL A 43 13.74 -1.30 2.08
C VAL A 43 14.24 0.01 2.66
N GLN A 44 14.80 0.87 1.81
CA GLN A 44 15.26 2.21 2.18
C GLN A 44 14.44 3.30 1.49
N ILE A 45 14.13 4.37 2.22
CA ILE A 45 13.53 5.57 1.61
C ILE A 45 14.51 6.15 0.59
N GLY A 46 14.03 6.46 -0.61
CA GLY A 46 14.84 6.87 -1.75
C GLY A 46 15.34 5.72 -2.64
N GLU A 47 15.24 4.46 -2.19
CA GLU A 47 15.62 3.29 -3.00
C GLU A 47 14.80 3.22 -4.28
N LEU A 48 15.45 2.81 -5.37
CA LEU A 48 14.84 2.72 -6.69
C LEU A 48 14.74 1.26 -7.14
N PHE A 49 13.52 0.75 -7.22
CA PHE A 49 13.25 -0.59 -7.71
C PHE A 49 12.94 -0.58 -9.20
N ARG A 50 13.54 -1.55 -9.93
CA ARG A 50 13.36 -1.73 -11.38
C ARG A 50 13.62 -0.47 -12.20
N SER A 51 14.47 0.44 -11.73
CA SER A 51 14.73 1.76 -12.33
C SER A 51 13.45 2.58 -12.57
N LYS A 52 12.38 2.29 -11.84
CA LYS A 52 11.04 2.82 -12.07
C LYS A 52 10.35 3.29 -10.79
N TYR A 53 10.41 2.52 -9.71
CA TYR A 53 9.65 2.77 -8.49
C TYR A 53 10.56 3.34 -7.41
N GLN A 54 10.45 4.63 -7.12
CA GLN A 54 11.21 5.27 -6.04
C GLN A 54 10.42 5.26 -4.75
N VAL A 55 11.00 4.69 -3.70
CA VAL A 55 10.39 4.65 -2.35
C VAL A 55 10.37 6.04 -1.74
N LEU A 56 9.21 6.50 -1.29
CA LEU A 56 9.01 7.79 -0.65
C LEU A 56 8.91 7.69 0.87
N GLY A 57 8.16 6.69 1.38
CA GLY A 57 7.98 6.50 2.81
C GLY A 57 7.17 5.24 3.09
N LYS A 58 7.12 4.84 4.36
CA LYS A 58 6.40 3.64 4.81
C LYS A 58 4.95 3.97 5.12
N LEU A 59 4.02 3.24 4.48
CA LEU A 59 2.58 3.34 4.71
C LEU A 59 2.08 2.44 5.83
N GLY A 60 2.79 1.35 6.11
CA GLY A 60 2.36 0.40 7.11
C GLY A 60 3.11 -0.92 7.07
N PHE A 61 2.75 -1.76 8.02
CA PHE A 61 3.30 -3.10 8.14
C PHE A 61 2.21 -4.10 8.52
N GLY A 62 2.50 -5.36 8.31
CA GLY A 62 1.66 -6.46 8.71
C GLY A 62 2.51 -7.66 9.09
N SER A 63 1.84 -8.74 9.53
CA SER A 63 2.54 -9.95 9.98
C SER A 63 3.50 -10.54 8.95
N VAL A 64 3.28 -10.33 7.66
CA VAL A 64 4.07 -10.97 6.59
C VAL A 64 4.50 -10.03 5.48
N SER A 65 4.35 -8.72 5.66
CA SER A 65 4.73 -7.74 4.63
C SER A 65 4.82 -6.33 5.18
N THR A 66 5.58 -5.49 4.48
CA THR A 66 5.61 -4.03 4.66
C THR A 66 5.02 -3.36 3.42
N ALA A 67 4.42 -2.19 3.59
CA ALA A 67 3.80 -1.40 2.52
C ALA A 67 4.44 -0.01 2.45
N TRP A 68 4.76 0.42 1.24
CA TRP A 68 5.51 1.63 0.96
C TRP A 68 4.83 2.47 -0.11
N LEU A 69 4.77 3.78 0.09
CA LEU A 69 4.42 4.70 -0.97
C LEU A 69 5.63 4.86 -1.87
N CYS A 70 5.41 4.71 -3.18
CA CYS A 70 6.45 4.90 -4.18
C CYS A 70 5.94 5.85 -5.27
N ARG A 71 6.89 6.54 -5.91
CA ARG A 71 6.63 7.27 -7.16
C ARG A 71 6.99 6.38 -8.34
N ASP A 72 6.09 6.28 -9.31
CA ASP A 72 6.38 5.68 -10.62
C ASP A 72 6.99 6.73 -11.53
N LEU A 73 8.30 6.67 -11.74
CA LEU A 73 9.06 7.67 -12.51
C LEU A 73 8.84 7.61 -14.02
N VAL A 74 8.25 6.52 -14.52
CA VAL A 74 8.12 6.24 -15.96
C VAL A 74 6.67 6.38 -16.43
N LEU A 75 5.72 6.55 -15.52
CA LEU A 75 4.31 6.61 -15.86
C LEU A 75 3.98 7.84 -16.71
N ILE A 76 3.45 7.60 -17.91
CA ILE A 76 3.12 8.64 -18.88
C ILE A 76 1.72 9.23 -18.63
N ARG A 77 0.79 8.44 -18.08
CA ARG A 77 -0.60 8.83 -17.80
C ARG A 77 -1.11 8.19 -16.51
N GLY A 78 -1.91 8.92 -15.74
CA GLY A 78 -2.52 8.48 -14.51
C GLY A 78 -1.82 9.00 -13.27
N HIS A 79 -2.07 8.35 -12.14
CA HIS A 79 -1.45 8.72 -10.86
C HIS A 79 0.03 8.34 -10.84
N GLU A 80 0.88 9.28 -10.45
CA GLU A 80 2.34 9.07 -10.34
C GLU A 80 2.70 8.17 -9.15
N TYR A 81 1.76 7.90 -8.24
CA TYR A 81 1.99 7.17 -7.01
C TYR A 81 1.46 5.75 -7.07
N VAL A 82 2.23 4.85 -6.49
CA VAL A 82 1.91 3.43 -6.37
C VAL A 82 2.22 2.95 -4.95
N THR A 83 1.60 1.86 -4.54
CA THR A 83 1.98 1.15 -3.31
C THR A 83 2.83 -0.05 -3.66
N LEU A 84 4.03 -0.11 -3.12
CA LEU A 84 4.88 -1.29 -3.12
C LEU A 84 4.60 -2.09 -1.85
N LYS A 85 4.22 -3.34 -1.99
CA LYS A 85 4.08 -4.30 -0.90
C LYS A 85 5.20 -5.32 -0.99
N VAL A 86 6.06 -5.38 0.03
CA VAL A 86 7.19 -6.31 0.10
C VAL A 86 6.90 -7.38 1.13
N PHE A 87 6.86 -8.63 0.71
CA PHE A 87 6.60 -9.75 1.60
C PHE A 87 7.87 -10.26 2.28
N VAL A 88 7.72 -10.87 3.45
CA VAL A 88 8.79 -11.65 4.07
C VAL A 88 9.20 -12.79 3.15
N SER A 89 10.47 -13.20 3.24
CA SER A 89 11.05 -14.18 2.32
C SER A 89 10.30 -15.51 2.34
N GLY A 90 10.01 -16.07 1.16
CA GLY A 90 9.42 -17.39 0.98
C GLY A 90 8.00 -17.58 1.54
N HIS A 91 7.25 -16.50 1.81
CA HIS A 91 5.93 -16.62 2.40
C HIS A 91 4.86 -16.97 1.36
N ARG A 92 4.16 -18.10 1.55
CA ARG A 92 3.12 -18.62 0.63
C ARG A 92 1.99 -17.63 0.32
N GLN A 93 1.72 -16.69 1.22
CA GLN A 93 0.67 -15.69 1.03
C GLN A 93 0.96 -14.80 -0.18
N ALA A 94 2.23 -14.47 -0.42
CA ALA A 94 2.63 -13.65 -1.56
C ALA A 94 2.26 -14.29 -2.89
N GLU A 95 2.65 -15.56 -3.07
CA GLU A 95 2.31 -16.32 -4.29
C GLU A 95 0.81 -16.47 -4.50
N ASN A 96 0.06 -16.70 -3.41
CA ASN A 96 -1.39 -16.83 -3.48
C ASN A 96 -2.06 -15.50 -3.87
N GLU A 97 -1.58 -14.39 -3.31
CA GLU A 97 -2.11 -13.05 -3.61
C GLU A 97 -1.84 -12.71 -5.08
N GLU A 98 -0.64 -12.96 -5.58
CA GLU A 98 -0.29 -12.74 -6.98
C GLU A 98 -1.14 -13.58 -7.95
N LYS A 99 -1.27 -14.90 -7.69
CA LYS A 99 -2.11 -15.81 -8.50
C LYS A 99 -3.55 -15.32 -8.61
N VAL A 100 -4.09 -14.80 -7.50
CA VAL A 100 -5.46 -14.30 -7.51
C VAL A 100 -5.58 -13.01 -8.30
N TYR A 101 -4.65 -12.06 -8.16
CA TYR A 101 -4.68 -10.86 -8.98
C TYR A 101 -4.50 -11.19 -10.46
N HIS A 102 -3.63 -12.15 -10.78
CA HIS A 102 -3.50 -12.64 -12.15
C HIS A 102 -4.82 -13.23 -12.66
N HIS A 103 -5.48 -14.11 -11.88
CA HIS A 103 -6.78 -14.64 -12.24
C HIS A 103 -7.81 -13.52 -12.47
N LEU A 104 -7.93 -12.57 -11.56
CA LEU A 104 -8.86 -11.43 -11.68
C LEU A 104 -8.61 -10.60 -12.94
N SER A 105 -7.34 -10.42 -13.34
CA SER A 105 -6.98 -9.66 -14.55
C SER A 105 -7.41 -10.36 -15.86
N THR A 106 -7.64 -11.66 -15.83
CA THR A 106 -8.10 -12.42 -17.02
C THR A 106 -9.63 -12.32 -17.25
N ILE A 107 -10.37 -11.85 -16.26
CA ILE A 107 -11.84 -11.80 -16.31
C ILE A 107 -12.27 -10.56 -17.08
N LYS A 108 -12.90 -10.77 -18.23
CA LYS A 108 -13.53 -9.70 -19.02
C LYS A 108 -14.96 -9.52 -18.53
N THR A 109 -15.28 -8.37 -17.96
CA THR A 109 -16.58 -8.13 -17.36
C THR A 109 -16.97 -6.66 -17.42
N ASP A 110 -18.26 -6.41 -17.53
CA ASP A 110 -18.87 -5.09 -17.32
C ASP A 110 -19.50 -4.97 -15.92
N HIS A 111 -19.27 -5.94 -15.05
CA HIS A 111 -19.83 -5.95 -13.70
C HIS A 111 -19.32 -4.74 -12.90
N PRO A 112 -20.20 -3.89 -12.36
CA PRO A 112 -19.79 -2.65 -11.68
C PRO A 112 -18.91 -2.89 -10.46
N GLY A 113 -19.05 -4.05 -9.80
CA GLY A 113 -18.26 -4.46 -8.65
C GLY A 113 -16.79 -4.73 -8.95
N ALA A 114 -16.43 -5.02 -10.20
CA ALA A 114 -15.05 -5.22 -10.62
C ALA A 114 -14.19 -3.97 -10.37
N LYS A 115 -14.78 -2.78 -10.53
CA LYS A 115 -14.12 -1.49 -10.27
C LYS A 115 -13.79 -1.26 -8.80
N GLY A 116 -14.44 -1.99 -7.89
CA GLY A 116 -14.18 -1.94 -6.46
C GLY A 116 -13.03 -2.85 -6.00
N ILE A 117 -12.40 -3.58 -6.90
CA ILE A 117 -11.26 -4.44 -6.58
C ILE A 117 -9.96 -3.73 -6.95
N ARG A 118 -9.01 -3.71 -6.02
CA ARG A 118 -7.67 -3.17 -6.27
C ARG A 118 -6.96 -3.98 -7.33
N SER A 119 -6.34 -3.32 -8.29
CA SER A 119 -5.57 -3.98 -9.35
C SER A 119 -4.11 -4.21 -8.95
N LEU A 120 -3.50 -5.25 -9.50
CA LEU A 120 -2.06 -5.44 -9.52
C LEU A 120 -1.51 -4.79 -10.79
N ARG A 121 -0.52 -3.90 -10.64
CA ARG A 121 0.14 -3.21 -11.76
C ARG A 121 1.38 -3.95 -12.24
N ASP A 122 2.15 -4.49 -11.29
CA ASP A 122 3.42 -5.14 -11.55
C ASP A 122 3.76 -6.10 -10.40
N SER A 123 4.60 -7.09 -10.65
CA SER A 123 5.17 -7.96 -9.64
C SER A 123 6.62 -8.29 -9.97
N PHE A 124 7.44 -8.46 -8.94
CA PHE A 124 8.83 -8.84 -9.09
C PHE A 124 9.39 -9.42 -7.79
N GLN A 125 10.56 -10.03 -7.87
CA GLN A 125 11.23 -10.63 -6.74
C GLN A 125 12.53 -9.88 -6.41
N LEU A 126 12.84 -9.79 -5.11
CA LEU A 126 14.09 -9.25 -4.59
C LEU A 126 14.85 -10.35 -3.85
N PRO A 127 16.16 -10.52 -4.11
CA PRO A 127 16.97 -11.46 -3.35
C PRO A 127 17.22 -10.91 -1.94
N GLY A 128 16.96 -11.73 -0.94
CA GLY A 128 17.24 -11.43 0.47
C GLY A 128 18.10 -12.50 1.13
N LYS A 129 18.41 -12.32 2.42
CA LYS A 129 19.30 -13.21 3.16
C LYS A 129 18.76 -14.63 3.30
N ARG A 130 17.44 -14.79 3.42
CA ARG A 130 16.77 -16.10 3.62
C ARG A 130 15.97 -16.58 2.41
N GLY A 131 16.08 -15.91 1.28
CA GLY A 131 15.38 -16.28 0.06
C GLY A 131 14.86 -15.08 -0.71
N LEU A 132 13.88 -15.31 -1.57
CA LEU A 132 13.28 -14.26 -2.40
C LEU A 132 12.13 -13.59 -1.65
N HIS A 133 12.04 -12.28 -1.79
CA HIS A 133 10.93 -11.46 -1.34
C HIS A 133 10.04 -11.13 -2.53
N GLU A 134 8.79 -11.58 -2.49
CA GLU A 134 7.80 -11.16 -3.47
C GLU A 134 7.43 -9.70 -3.24
N CYS A 135 7.38 -8.95 -4.34
CA CYS A 135 7.02 -7.55 -4.39
C CYS A 135 5.82 -7.35 -5.29
N LEU A 136 4.77 -6.75 -4.77
CA LEU A 136 3.56 -6.44 -5.52
C LEU A 136 3.39 -4.92 -5.61
N ILE A 137 3.18 -4.42 -6.82
CA ILE A 137 2.88 -3.01 -7.10
C ILE A 137 1.38 -2.86 -7.36
N HIS A 138 0.77 -1.98 -6.61
CA HIS A 138 -0.65 -1.68 -6.71
C HIS A 138 -0.90 -0.19 -6.94
N ASP A 139 -2.13 0.15 -7.35
CA ASP A 139 -2.59 1.53 -7.27
C ASP A 139 -2.43 2.04 -5.84
N ALA A 140 -1.93 3.25 -5.67
CA ALA A 140 -1.98 3.90 -4.39
C ALA A 140 -3.44 4.23 -4.05
N LEU A 141 -3.86 3.87 -2.86
CA LEU A 141 -5.20 4.13 -2.32
C LEU A 141 -5.09 5.03 -1.10
N GLY A 142 -6.18 5.72 -0.79
CA GLY A 142 -6.27 6.60 0.38
C GLY A 142 -6.48 5.84 1.68
N LEU A 143 -7.19 6.50 2.58
CA LEU A 143 -7.47 6.00 3.91
C LEU A 143 -8.25 4.68 3.90
N THR A 144 -7.98 3.85 4.87
CA THR A 144 -8.82 2.69 5.18
C THR A 144 -10.09 3.14 5.92
N LEU A 145 -11.09 2.27 5.96
CA LEU A 145 -12.28 2.51 6.78
C LEU A 145 -11.92 2.56 8.28
N ALA A 146 -10.85 1.88 8.70
CA ALA A 146 -10.32 1.96 10.06
C ALA A 146 -9.79 3.36 10.36
N ASP A 147 -8.98 3.94 9.46
CA ASP A 147 -8.44 5.29 9.61
C ASP A 147 -9.58 6.31 9.71
N ILE A 148 -10.57 6.20 8.81
CA ILE A 148 -11.75 7.08 8.81
C ILE A 148 -12.53 6.97 10.14
N ARG A 149 -12.68 5.77 10.66
CA ARG A 149 -13.34 5.56 11.96
C ARG A 149 -12.55 6.20 13.09
N GLU A 150 -11.23 6.04 13.12
CA GLU A 150 -10.37 6.62 14.16
C GLU A 150 -10.36 8.15 14.14
N MET A 151 -10.40 8.75 12.95
CA MET A 151 -10.49 10.21 12.77
C MET A 151 -11.88 10.76 13.03
N SER A 152 -12.91 9.91 13.07
CA SER A 152 -14.30 10.34 13.26
C SER A 152 -14.63 10.59 14.74
N GLU A 153 -15.47 11.59 15.01
CA GLU A 153 -15.93 11.91 16.36
C GLU A 153 -16.58 10.68 17.02
N GLY A 154 -16.12 10.35 18.22
CA GLY A 154 -16.59 9.18 18.97
C GLY A 154 -16.24 7.82 18.35
N GLY A 155 -15.28 7.76 17.41
CA GLY A 155 -14.85 6.52 16.76
C GLY A 155 -15.92 5.85 15.91
N LYS A 156 -16.85 6.63 15.34
CA LYS A 156 -17.98 6.12 14.56
C LYS A 156 -18.02 6.72 13.16
N VAL A 157 -18.08 5.86 12.15
CA VAL A 157 -18.25 6.31 10.76
C VAL A 157 -19.67 6.84 10.56
N ASN A 158 -19.77 8.04 9.99
CA ASN A 158 -21.05 8.67 9.68
C ASN A 158 -21.88 7.81 8.70
N THR A 159 -23.18 7.73 8.95
CA THR A 159 -24.12 6.94 8.12
C THR A 159 -24.14 7.38 6.64
N TYR A 160 -23.91 8.66 6.36
CA TYR A 160 -23.81 9.17 4.98
C TYR A 160 -22.62 8.59 4.24
N LEU A 161 -21.50 8.37 4.93
CA LEU A 161 -20.33 7.66 4.37
C LEU A 161 -20.55 6.15 4.34
N LEU A 162 -21.10 5.56 5.40
CA LEU A 162 -21.26 4.13 5.54
C LEU A 162 -22.17 3.52 4.46
N LYS A 163 -23.24 4.22 4.06
CA LYS A 163 -24.15 3.71 3.01
C LYS A 163 -23.46 3.45 1.66
N PRO A 164 -22.74 4.41 1.03
CA PRO A 164 -22.01 4.15 -0.19
C PRO A 164 -20.91 3.09 0.00
N PHE A 165 -20.21 3.08 1.14
CA PHE A 165 -19.23 2.05 1.47
C PHE A 165 -19.86 0.66 1.40
N THR A 166 -20.95 0.43 2.10
CA THR A 166 -21.65 -0.86 2.13
C THR A 166 -22.13 -1.26 0.72
N LYS A 167 -22.68 -0.31 -0.04
CA LYS A 167 -23.13 -0.58 -1.42
C LYS A 167 -21.97 -1.06 -2.30
N TYR A 168 -20.86 -0.33 -2.33
CA TYR A 168 -19.71 -0.71 -3.16
C TYR A 168 -19.08 -2.01 -2.70
N LEU A 169 -19.00 -2.25 -1.38
CA LEU A 169 -18.53 -3.51 -0.82
C LEU A 169 -19.38 -4.68 -1.30
N LEU A 170 -20.71 -4.59 -1.19
CA LEU A 170 -21.61 -5.65 -1.63
C LEU A 170 -21.50 -5.90 -3.14
N MET A 171 -21.41 -4.86 -3.95
CA MET A 171 -21.20 -5.02 -5.40
C MET A 171 -19.87 -5.69 -5.72
N SER A 172 -18.79 -5.37 -4.99
CA SER A 172 -17.49 -6.01 -5.19
C SER A 172 -17.49 -7.47 -4.77
N LEU A 173 -18.20 -7.79 -3.68
CA LEU A 173 -18.38 -9.18 -3.25
C LEU A 173 -19.24 -9.97 -4.24
N ASP A 174 -20.29 -9.38 -4.79
CA ASP A 174 -21.10 -10.00 -5.82
C ASP A 174 -20.24 -10.36 -7.05
N PHE A 175 -19.43 -9.43 -7.55
CA PHE A 175 -18.46 -9.71 -8.62
C PHE A 175 -17.51 -10.86 -8.25
N LEU A 176 -16.89 -10.80 -7.08
CA LEU A 176 -15.94 -11.83 -6.65
C LEU A 176 -16.57 -13.21 -6.58
N HIS A 177 -17.82 -13.31 -6.07
CA HIS A 177 -18.49 -14.59 -5.87
C HIS A 177 -19.14 -15.10 -7.15
N SER A 178 -19.83 -14.24 -7.92
CA SER A 178 -20.64 -14.65 -9.07
C SER A 178 -19.79 -14.89 -10.32
N GLU A 179 -18.86 -13.98 -10.63
CA GLU A 179 -18.07 -14.04 -11.86
C GLU A 179 -16.65 -14.53 -11.63
N ALA A 180 -15.96 -13.98 -10.63
CA ALA A 180 -14.57 -14.34 -10.37
C ALA A 180 -14.41 -15.68 -9.66
N ARG A 181 -15.45 -16.22 -9.03
CA ARG A 181 -15.43 -17.47 -8.25
C ARG A 181 -14.37 -17.44 -7.13
N VAL A 182 -14.25 -16.32 -6.49
CA VAL A 182 -13.25 -16.03 -5.47
C VAL A 182 -13.92 -15.57 -4.19
N VAL A 183 -13.51 -16.13 -3.05
CA VAL A 183 -13.95 -15.71 -1.71
C VAL A 183 -12.88 -14.83 -1.06
N HIS A 184 -13.25 -13.66 -0.52
CA HIS A 184 -12.28 -12.70 0.04
C HIS A 184 -11.65 -13.17 1.35
N THR A 185 -12.34 -13.87 2.19
CA THR A 185 -11.96 -14.48 3.48
C THR A 185 -11.47 -13.54 4.60
N ASP A 186 -11.15 -12.26 4.33
CA ASP A 186 -10.63 -11.32 5.33
C ASP A 186 -11.25 -9.92 5.12
N ILE A 187 -12.57 -9.83 5.25
CA ILE A 187 -13.30 -8.56 5.14
C ILE A 187 -13.26 -7.88 6.50
N GLN A 188 -12.48 -6.82 6.57
CA GLN A 188 -12.35 -5.97 7.76
C GLN A 188 -12.07 -4.53 7.35
N GLU A 189 -12.29 -3.60 8.27
CA GLU A 189 -12.16 -2.16 8.03
C GLU A 189 -10.79 -1.73 7.49
N GLY A 190 -9.70 -2.40 7.89
CA GLY A 190 -8.34 -2.14 7.39
C GLY A 190 -8.10 -2.62 5.96
N ASN A 191 -9.02 -3.42 5.37
CA ASN A 191 -8.93 -3.91 4.00
C ASN A 191 -9.90 -3.20 3.04
N ILE A 192 -10.68 -2.26 3.54
CA ILE A 192 -11.60 -1.42 2.76
C ILE A 192 -10.99 -0.03 2.68
N MET A 193 -10.59 0.39 1.48
CA MET A 193 -9.85 1.63 1.26
C MET A 193 -10.60 2.56 0.30
N LEU A 194 -10.42 3.86 0.46
CA LEU A 194 -10.89 4.85 -0.49
C LEU A 194 -10.02 4.86 -1.74
N ALA A 195 -10.64 4.84 -2.91
CA ALA A 195 -9.96 5.27 -4.13
C ALA A 195 -9.80 6.79 -4.11
N ILE A 196 -8.72 7.28 -4.66
CA ILE A 196 -8.39 8.70 -4.72
C ILE A 196 -8.53 9.17 -6.17
N ASN A 197 -9.10 10.36 -6.36
CA ASN A 197 -9.32 10.93 -7.68
C ASN A 197 -8.15 11.80 -8.15
N ASP A 198 -7.31 12.28 -7.23
CA ASP A 198 -6.13 13.09 -7.51
C ASP A 198 -4.96 12.71 -6.58
N ASP A 199 -3.77 13.21 -6.86
CA ASP A 199 -2.55 12.85 -6.15
C ASP A 199 -2.23 13.77 -4.95
N THR A 200 -3.13 14.67 -4.56
CA THR A 200 -2.85 15.71 -3.54
C THR A 200 -2.41 15.08 -2.22
N ILE A 201 -3.13 14.09 -1.72
CA ILE A 201 -2.81 13.38 -0.47
C ILE A 201 -1.41 12.73 -0.50
N PHE A 202 -0.99 12.21 -1.64
CA PHE A 202 0.33 11.60 -1.80
C PHE A 202 1.43 12.64 -1.92
N LYS A 203 1.14 13.78 -2.55
CA LYS A 203 2.06 14.92 -2.63
C LYS A 203 2.30 15.52 -1.24
N THR A 204 1.24 15.62 -0.44
CA THR A 204 1.34 16.05 0.96
C THR A 204 2.21 15.08 1.74
N PHE A 205 1.95 13.77 1.69
CA PHE A 205 2.77 12.74 2.32
C PHE A 205 4.25 12.84 1.92
N GLU A 206 4.51 13.00 0.62
CA GLU A 206 5.87 13.14 0.09
C GLU A 206 6.56 14.39 0.61
N GLN A 207 5.84 15.51 0.71
CA GLN A 207 6.38 16.77 1.22
C GLN A 207 6.66 16.67 2.73
N GLU A 208 5.75 16.10 3.50
CA GLU A 208 5.93 15.86 4.93
C GLU A 208 7.14 14.95 5.21
N GLU A 209 7.35 13.90 4.40
CA GLU A 209 8.52 13.04 4.57
C GLU A 209 9.84 13.76 4.24
N MET A 210 9.78 14.83 3.42
CA MET A 210 10.93 15.68 3.14
C MET A 210 11.18 16.71 4.26
N ASP A 211 10.11 17.27 4.83
CA ASP A 211 10.20 18.36 5.84
C ASP A 211 10.45 17.79 7.25
N GLU A 212 9.78 16.71 7.60
CA GLU A 212 9.84 16.00 8.88
C GLU A 212 10.01 14.49 8.64
N PRO A 213 11.22 14.01 8.34
CA PRO A 213 11.44 12.62 8.00
C PRO A 213 11.01 11.66 9.11
N SER A 214 10.38 10.54 8.73
CA SER A 214 9.87 9.53 9.65
C SER A 214 10.92 9.04 10.63
N LEU A 215 10.51 8.81 11.87
CA LEU A 215 11.28 8.15 12.91
C LEU A 215 11.85 6.84 12.37
N ARG A 216 13.03 6.49 12.81
CA ARG A 216 13.70 5.26 12.39
C ARG A 216 14.49 4.60 13.49
N LYS A 217 14.67 3.31 13.34
CA LYS A 217 15.48 2.50 14.23
C LYS A 217 16.49 1.70 13.41
N VAL A 218 17.74 1.69 13.86
CA VAL A 218 18.77 0.79 13.29
C VAL A 218 18.65 -0.57 13.97
N ASP A 219 18.54 -1.63 13.18
CA ASP A 219 18.43 -3.01 13.64
C ASP A 219 19.41 -3.89 12.84
N GLY A 220 20.65 -3.97 13.33
CA GLY A 220 21.76 -4.57 12.60
C GLY A 220 22.12 -3.75 11.34
N ASP A 221 22.01 -4.36 10.18
CA ASP A 221 22.21 -3.72 8.87
C ASP A 221 20.91 -3.19 8.23
N ARG A 222 19.80 -3.26 8.96
CA ARG A 222 18.47 -2.83 8.53
C ARG A 222 18.05 -1.54 9.24
N ILE A 223 17.34 -0.69 8.51
CA ILE A 223 16.61 0.45 9.08
C ILE A 223 15.12 0.11 9.10
N ILE A 224 14.51 0.20 10.28
CA ILE A 224 13.06 0.12 10.44
C ILE A 224 12.55 1.55 10.51
N TYR A 225 11.64 1.92 9.60
CA TYR A 225 10.99 3.23 9.57
C TYR A 225 9.63 3.13 10.25
N ALA A 226 9.27 4.17 10.99
CA ALA A 226 7.88 4.34 11.44
C ALA A 226 6.98 4.57 10.23
N SER A 227 5.78 3.99 10.27
CA SER A 227 4.75 4.25 9.28
C SER A 227 4.21 5.68 9.43
N ARG A 228 4.02 6.36 8.30
CA ARG A 228 3.35 7.65 8.25
C ARG A 228 1.93 7.48 7.76
N ALA A 229 0.97 8.05 8.48
CA ALA A 229 -0.41 8.11 8.06
C ALA A 229 -0.56 9.03 6.84
N LEU A 230 -1.57 8.74 6.00
CA LEU A 230 -2.01 9.68 4.97
C LEU A 230 -2.92 10.71 5.62
N GLU A 231 -2.64 12.00 5.43
CA GLU A 231 -3.47 13.08 5.91
C GLU A 231 -4.42 13.55 4.80
N ILE A 232 -5.70 13.75 5.15
CA ILE A 232 -6.66 14.34 4.21
C ILE A 232 -6.47 15.86 4.25
N PRO A 233 -6.11 16.52 3.14
CA PRO A 233 -6.08 17.98 3.10
C PRO A 233 -7.46 18.55 3.42
N ASP A 234 -7.50 19.67 4.16
CA ASP A 234 -8.75 20.32 4.58
C ASP A 234 -9.65 20.73 3.39
N ASP A 235 -9.05 20.92 2.22
CA ASP A 235 -9.71 21.31 0.97
C ASP A 235 -9.87 20.13 -0.02
N ALA A 236 -9.71 18.89 0.43
CA ALA A 236 -9.75 17.73 -0.44
C ALA A 236 -11.10 17.60 -1.17
N PRO A 237 -11.12 17.57 -2.50
CA PRO A 237 -12.33 17.29 -3.25
C PRO A 237 -12.80 15.85 -2.99
N ASN A 238 -14.11 15.67 -2.96
CA ASN A 238 -14.83 14.44 -2.64
C ASN A 238 -14.07 13.13 -2.92
N ALA A 239 -14.00 12.28 -1.90
CA ALA A 239 -13.42 10.94 -1.99
C ALA A 239 -14.02 10.13 -3.16
N GLY A 240 -13.17 9.44 -3.90
CA GLY A 240 -13.55 8.58 -5.00
C GLY A 240 -14.27 7.29 -4.56
N PRO A 241 -14.61 6.39 -5.50
CA PRO A 241 -15.26 5.13 -5.18
C PRO A 241 -14.35 4.22 -4.35
N LEU A 242 -14.97 3.44 -3.47
CA LEU A 242 -14.29 2.43 -2.64
C LEU A 242 -13.56 1.38 -3.46
N ARG A 243 -12.42 0.94 -2.92
CA ARG A 243 -11.74 -0.26 -3.39
C ARG A 243 -11.43 -1.21 -2.24
N LEU A 244 -11.63 -2.51 -2.48
CA LEU A 244 -11.25 -3.56 -1.56
C LEU A 244 -9.78 -3.90 -1.75
N ARG A 245 -9.01 -3.79 -0.65
CA ARG A 245 -7.70 -4.40 -0.54
C ARG A 245 -7.90 -5.88 -0.21
N ARG A 246 -7.27 -6.76 -0.95
CA ARG A 246 -7.32 -8.18 -0.69
C ARG A 246 -6.12 -8.64 0.13
N ARG A 247 -6.39 -9.40 1.17
CA ARG A 247 -5.40 -10.25 1.83
C ARG A 247 -5.60 -11.68 1.30
N ALA A 248 -4.53 -12.42 1.09
CA ALA A 248 -4.56 -13.73 0.46
C ALA A 248 -5.56 -14.71 1.07
N VAL A 249 -6.11 -15.54 0.21
CA VAL A 249 -6.97 -16.68 0.53
C VAL A 249 -6.20 -17.68 1.40
N ARG A 250 -6.80 -18.09 2.53
CA ARG A 250 -6.46 -19.38 3.12
C ARG A 250 -7.12 -20.45 2.25
N SER A 251 -6.32 -21.29 1.63
CA SER A 251 -6.75 -22.57 1.04
C SER A 251 -7.09 -23.54 2.16
#